data_118c0255d0c327c1a923fb7972ad1df3
#
_entry.id   118c0255d0c327c1a923fb7972ad1df3
#
_cell.length_a   1.000
_cell.length_b   1.000
_cell.length_c   1.000
_cell.angle_alpha   90.00
_cell.angle_beta   90.00
_cell.angle_gamma   90.00
#
_symmetry.space_group_name_H-M   'P 1'
#
loop_
_entity.id
_entity.type
_entity.pdbx_description
1 polymer ?
#
loop_
_entity_poly.entity_id
_entity_poly.type
_entity_poly.pdbx_seq_one_letter_code
_entity_poly.pdbx_strand_id
1 'polypeptide(L)'
;MVRLVLTLCLILFSCKKNTDDFGFRTYVILEGTHSSGRYFNHPTNSRIDFDFMLDESAIYTTEIPENQYDVNKIYGFSDFGVTHQKYSIRLGWRYINGEIELCWLRHEDGSHSSATIRTIEPNIPYNATIDIKTFYYIITVEGDTTMVRRRPEGNWGLIKRYYLYPYFGGNEFAPHDITVKIRENN
;
A
#
# COMPACT_ATOMS: atom_id res chain seq x y z
N MET A 1 -41.24 45.93 -20.19
CA MET A 1 -40.01 45.65 -19.45
C MET A 1 -40.16 44.32 -18.75
N VAL A 2 -39.60 43.24 -19.31
CA VAL A 2 -39.63 41.89 -18.73
C VAL A 2 -38.36 41.73 -17.92
N ARG A 3 -38.47 41.50 -16.59
CA ARG A 3 -37.34 41.18 -15.70
C ARG A 3 -37.05 39.70 -15.79
N LEU A 4 -35.92 39.36 -16.38
CA LEU A 4 -35.38 38.01 -16.41
C LEU A 4 -34.75 37.73 -15.04
N VAL A 5 -35.38 36.83 -14.25
CA VAL A 5 -34.81 36.32 -12.99
C VAL A 5 -33.91 35.15 -13.35
N LEU A 6 -32.60 35.36 -13.25
CA LEU A 6 -31.60 34.33 -13.47
C LEU A 6 -31.45 33.51 -12.14
N THR A 7 -32.10 32.34 -12.08
CA THR A 7 -31.94 31.44 -10.95
C THR A 7 -30.59 30.70 -11.07
N LEU A 8 -29.62 31.11 -10.26
CA LEU A 8 -28.30 30.46 -10.16
C LEU A 8 -28.46 29.18 -9.35
N CYS A 9 -28.47 28.04 -10.04
CA CYS A 9 -28.48 26.72 -9.41
C CYS A 9 -27.08 26.40 -8.87
N LEU A 10 -26.84 26.59 -7.58
CA LEU A 10 -25.62 26.16 -6.91
C LEU A 10 -25.66 24.62 -6.81
N ILE A 11 -24.95 23.95 -7.71
CA ILE A 11 -24.65 22.52 -7.60
C ILE A 11 -23.60 22.36 -6.50
N LEU A 12 -24.04 22.01 -5.29
CA LEU A 12 -23.16 21.58 -4.21
C LEU A 12 -22.58 20.23 -4.61
N PHE A 13 -21.36 20.22 -5.13
CA PHE A 13 -20.55 19.03 -5.22
C PHE A 13 -20.24 18.57 -3.79
N SER A 14 -21.07 17.69 -3.26
CA SER A 14 -20.74 16.92 -2.05
C SER A 14 -19.50 16.08 -2.39
N CYS A 15 -18.36 16.49 -1.88
CA CYS A 15 -17.15 15.68 -1.91
C CYS A 15 -17.45 14.45 -1.02
N LYS A 16 -17.90 13.34 -1.63
CA LYS A 16 -18.06 12.08 -0.92
C LYS A 16 -16.68 11.71 -0.38
N LYS A 17 -16.52 11.67 0.94
CA LYS A 17 -15.39 10.99 1.57
C LYS A 17 -15.38 9.56 1.02
N ASN A 18 -14.34 9.17 0.29
CA ASN A 18 -14.15 7.81 -0.22
C ASN A 18 -13.76 6.83 0.90
N THR A 19 -14.34 6.99 2.07
CA THR A 19 -14.10 6.15 3.26
C THR A 19 -15.43 5.58 3.74
N ASP A 20 -15.39 4.32 4.21
CA ASP A 20 -16.52 3.68 4.87
C ASP A 20 -16.77 4.28 6.28
N ASP A 21 -17.78 3.79 6.98
CA ASP A 21 -18.17 4.27 8.31
C ASP A 21 -17.09 4.03 9.38
N PHE A 22 -16.14 3.13 9.12
CA PHE A 22 -15.00 2.82 9.99
C PHE A 22 -13.74 3.61 9.61
N GLY A 23 -13.82 4.49 8.59
CA GLY A 23 -12.73 5.32 8.13
C GLY A 23 -11.77 4.65 7.14
N PHE A 24 -12.06 3.42 6.70
CA PHE A 24 -11.26 2.75 5.68
C PHE A 24 -11.53 3.32 4.29
N ARG A 25 -10.46 3.59 3.56
CA ARG A 25 -10.51 3.83 2.13
C ARG A 25 -10.34 2.50 1.40
N THR A 26 -11.22 2.24 0.46
CA THR A 26 -11.15 1.05 -0.40
C THR A 26 -10.31 1.34 -1.64
N TYR A 27 -9.38 0.45 -1.92
CA TYR A 27 -8.56 0.40 -3.13
C TYR A 27 -8.86 -0.88 -3.87
N VAL A 28 -9.17 -0.80 -5.16
CA VAL A 28 -9.43 -1.97 -6.00
C VAL A 28 -8.36 -2.05 -7.07
N ILE A 29 -7.66 -3.18 -7.12
CA ILE A 29 -6.79 -3.54 -8.24
C ILE A 29 -7.68 -4.33 -9.20
N LEU A 30 -8.00 -3.74 -10.34
CA LEU A 30 -8.90 -4.37 -11.30
C LEU A 30 -8.24 -5.57 -11.99
N GLU A 31 -9.05 -6.56 -12.34
CA GLU A 31 -8.65 -7.68 -13.20
C GLU A 31 -7.88 -7.18 -14.41
N GLY A 32 -6.82 -7.87 -14.79
CA GLY A 32 -5.98 -7.50 -15.92
C GLY A 32 -5.09 -6.27 -15.70
N THR A 33 -4.98 -5.77 -14.45
CA THR A 33 -4.11 -4.63 -14.12
C THR A 33 -3.17 -4.96 -12.96
N HIS A 34 -2.20 -4.06 -12.71
CA HIS A 34 -1.34 -4.15 -11.53
C HIS A 34 -1.74 -3.17 -10.43
N SER A 35 -2.34 -2.04 -10.76
CA SER A 35 -2.41 -0.87 -9.88
C SER A 35 -3.84 -0.53 -9.52
N SER A 36 -4.06 -0.16 -8.26
CA SER A 36 -5.33 0.40 -7.78
C SER A 36 -5.54 1.88 -8.15
N GLY A 37 -4.64 2.45 -8.94
CA GLY A 37 -4.64 3.85 -9.35
C GLY A 37 -3.38 4.61 -8.91
N ARG A 38 -3.25 5.86 -9.39
CA ARG A 38 -2.12 6.74 -9.04
C ARG A 38 -2.57 7.75 -8.01
N TYR A 39 -2.01 7.62 -6.81
CA TYR A 39 -2.20 8.57 -5.74
C TYR A 39 -0.84 9.21 -5.44
N PHE A 40 -0.80 10.55 -5.43
CA PHE A 40 0.43 11.28 -5.11
C PHE A 40 0.23 11.95 -3.75
N ASN A 41 0.86 11.39 -2.74
CA ASN A 41 0.91 12.01 -1.42
C ASN A 41 2.32 11.83 -0.84
N HIS A 42 2.78 12.83 -0.10
CA HIS A 42 4.12 12.85 0.45
C HIS A 42 4.06 12.76 1.97
N PRO A 43 4.63 11.71 2.58
CA PRO A 43 4.76 11.66 4.02
C PRO A 43 5.71 12.75 4.51
N THR A 44 5.29 13.46 5.55
CA THR A 44 6.12 14.44 6.27
C THR A 44 6.89 13.79 7.41
N ASN A 45 6.43 12.62 7.86
CA ASN A 45 6.95 11.90 9.03
C ASN A 45 7.88 10.76 8.63
N SER A 46 8.71 10.33 9.59
CA SER A 46 9.56 9.14 9.48
C SER A 46 8.84 7.85 9.90
N ARG A 47 7.54 7.93 10.16
CA ARG A 47 6.67 6.82 10.55
C ARG A 47 5.35 6.94 9.79
N ILE A 48 4.87 5.82 9.32
CA ILE A 48 3.47 5.63 8.92
C ILE A 48 2.83 4.65 9.88
N ASP A 49 1.59 4.95 10.27
CA ASP A 49 0.74 4.13 11.12
C ASP A 49 -0.59 3.97 10.39
N PHE A 50 -1.03 2.74 10.21
CA PHE A 50 -2.23 2.46 9.44
C PHE A 50 -2.84 1.12 9.82
N ASP A 51 -4.15 1.05 9.67
CA ASP A 51 -4.84 -0.23 9.66
C ASP A 51 -5.10 -0.65 8.21
N PHE A 52 -5.09 -1.94 7.98
CA PHE A 52 -5.42 -2.53 6.69
C PHE A 52 -6.31 -3.74 6.86
N MET A 53 -7.05 -4.06 5.81
CA MET A 53 -7.87 -5.27 5.74
C MET A 53 -7.84 -5.79 4.30
N LEU A 54 -7.61 -7.07 4.14
CA LEU A 54 -7.78 -7.83 2.91
C LEU A 54 -9.06 -8.63 3.03
N ASP A 55 -9.84 -8.72 1.97
CA ASP A 55 -10.98 -9.64 1.90
C ASP A 55 -10.61 -10.93 1.14
N GLU A 56 -11.57 -11.79 0.87
CA GLU A 56 -11.33 -13.06 0.17
C GLU A 56 -10.75 -12.86 -1.24
N SER A 57 -10.86 -11.68 -1.83
CA SER A 57 -10.25 -11.40 -3.13
C SER A 57 -8.71 -11.39 -3.09
N ALA A 58 -8.10 -11.36 -1.90
CA ALA A 58 -6.67 -11.53 -1.73
C ALA A 58 -6.20 -12.99 -1.92
N ILE A 59 -7.13 -13.93 -2.04
CA ILE A 59 -6.92 -15.34 -2.36
C ILE A 59 -6.91 -15.47 -3.87
N TYR A 60 -5.78 -15.83 -4.45
CA TYR A 60 -5.60 -15.90 -5.91
C TYR A 60 -4.69 -17.05 -6.31
N THR A 61 -4.73 -17.42 -7.59
CA THR A 61 -3.81 -18.35 -8.21
C THR A 61 -3.23 -17.70 -9.47
N THR A 62 -1.91 -17.77 -9.63
CA THR A 62 -1.20 -17.29 -10.82
C THR A 62 -1.23 -18.34 -11.93
N GLU A 63 -1.11 -17.89 -13.18
CA GLU A 63 -0.99 -18.80 -14.35
C GLU A 63 0.36 -19.52 -14.33
N ILE A 64 1.42 -18.80 -13.96
CA ILE A 64 2.78 -19.33 -13.81
C ILE A 64 3.02 -19.63 -12.32
N PRO A 65 3.26 -20.90 -11.95
CA PRO A 65 3.37 -21.30 -10.53
C PRO A 65 4.45 -20.54 -9.74
N GLU A 66 5.56 -20.18 -10.41
CA GLU A 66 6.66 -19.43 -9.77
C GLU A 66 6.24 -18.03 -9.35
N ASN A 67 5.30 -17.42 -10.08
CA ASN A 67 4.79 -16.07 -9.77
C ASN A 67 3.90 -16.05 -8.52
N GLN A 68 3.44 -17.21 -8.05
CA GLN A 68 2.69 -17.31 -6.78
C GLN A 68 3.51 -16.83 -5.58
N TYR A 69 4.84 -16.83 -5.70
CA TYR A 69 5.75 -16.35 -4.66
C TYR A 69 5.99 -14.85 -4.70
N ASP A 70 5.50 -14.14 -5.74
CA ASP A 70 5.63 -12.70 -5.83
C ASP A 70 4.81 -11.99 -4.76
N VAL A 71 5.43 -10.98 -4.14
CA VAL A 71 4.76 -10.20 -3.10
C VAL A 71 3.89 -9.12 -3.74
N ASN A 72 2.59 -9.16 -3.52
CA ASN A 72 1.67 -8.05 -3.75
C ASN A 72 1.86 -6.98 -2.68
N LYS A 73 1.51 -5.75 -2.96
CA LYS A 73 1.84 -4.60 -2.12
C LYS A 73 0.56 -4.02 -1.53
N ILE A 74 0.54 -3.82 -0.21
CA ILE A 74 -0.53 -3.16 0.52
C ILE A 74 -0.24 -1.66 0.60
N TYR A 75 0.83 -1.30 1.33
CA TYR A 75 1.14 0.10 1.59
C TYR A 75 2.60 0.28 2.03
N GLY A 76 3.12 1.48 1.86
CA GLY A 76 4.47 1.85 2.27
C GLY A 76 4.93 3.12 1.59
N PHE A 77 6.24 3.28 1.41
CA PHE A 77 6.78 4.49 0.78
C PHE A 77 8.09 4.22 0.01
N SER A 78 8.33 5.10 -0.97
CA SER A 78 9.64 5.28 -1.58
C SER A 78 10.57 6.00 -0.59
N ASP A 79 11.86 5.72 -0.66
CA ASP A 79 12.87 6.39 0.15
C ASP A 79 13.83 7.21 -0.71
N PHE A 80 14.57 8.13 -0.08
CA PHE A 80 15.62 8.97 -0.70
C PHE A 80 15.17 9.83 -1.89
N GLY A 81 13.87 10.06 -2.11
CA GLY A 81 13.37 10.88 -3.21
C GLY A 81 13.62 10.31 -4.61
N VAL A 82 13.94 9.03 -4.68
CA VAL A 82 14.16 8.30 -5.94
C VAL A 82 12.99 7.38 -6.26
N THR A 83 13.03 6.70 -7.39
CA THR A 83 11.99 5.75 -7.77
C THR A 83 11.88 4.62 -6.73
N HIS A 84 10.67 4.16 -6.50
CA HIS A 84 10.40 3.07 -5.56
C HIS A 84 11.06 1.74 -5.92
N GLN A 85 11.44 1.57 -7.18
CA GLN A 85 12.22 0.41 -7.62
C GLN A 85 13.68 0.49 -7.18
N LYS A 86 14.19 1.71 -6.93
CA LYS A 86 15.54 1.90 -6.43
C LYS A 86 15.59 1.77 -4.91
N TYR A 87 14.73 2.50 -4.19
CA TYR A 87 14.64 2.43 -2.73
C TYR A 87 13.18 2.54 -2.28
N SER A 88 12.69 1.51 -1.61
CA SER A 88 11.37 1.53 -0.97
C SER A 88 11.25 0.45 0.09
N ILE A 89 10.28 0.64 0.98
CA ILE A 89 9.80 -0.36 1.92
C ILE A 89 8.28 -0.41 1.89
N ARG A 90 7.71 -1.60 1.85
CA ARG A 90 6.26 -1.84 1.82
C ARG A 90 5.89 -3.03 2.67
N LEU A 91 4.71 -2.98 3.24
CA LEU A 91 3.96 -4.14 3.64
C LEU A 91 3.27 -4.72 2.40
N GLY A 92 3.23 -6.03 2.29
CA GLY A 92 2.59 -6.72 1.18
C GLY A 92 2.07 -8.08 1.61
N TRP A 93 1.48 -8.79 0.66
CA TRP A 93 0.96 -10.15 0.88
C TRP A 93 1.23 -11.05 -0.30
N ARG A 94 1.14 -12.34 -0.06
CA ARG A 94 1.03 -13.38 -1.07
C ARG A 94 0.13 -14.51 -0.54
N TYR A 95 -0.46 -15.26 -1.44
CA TYR A 95 -1.28 -16.40 -1.06
C TYR A 95 -0.56 -17.69 -1.40
N ILE A 96 -0.15 -18.44 -0.40
CA ILE A 96 0.66 -19.68 -0.55
C ILE A 96 0.13 -20.75 0.38
N ASN A 97 0.00 -21.99 -0.14
CA ASN A 97 -0.38 -23.17 0.63
C ASN A 97 -1.73 -23.00 1.39
N GLY A 98 -2.66 -22.24 0.85
CA GLY A 98 -3.95 -22.01 1.50
C GLY A 98 -3.96 -20.89 2.52
N GLU A 99 -2.87 -20.14 2.68
CA GLU A 99 -2.72 -19.07 3.67
C GLU A 99 -2.35 -17.73 3.02
N ILE A 100 -2.86 -16.63 3.58
CA ILE A 100 -2.41 -15.30 3.23
C ILE A 100 -1.20 -14.97 4.10
N GLU A 101 -0.02 -15.01 3.50
CA GLU A 101 1.22 -14.57 4.14
C GLU A 101 1.40 -13.08 4.02
N LEU A 102 1.55 -12.40 5.14
CA LEU A 102 1.93 -10.99 5.21
C LEU A 102 3.45 -10.88 5.17
N CYS A 103 3.95 -10.04 4.26
CA CYS A 103 5.38 -9.91 3.98
C CYS A 103 5.84 -8.45 4.07
N TRP A 104 7.09 -8.24 4.40
CA TRP A 104 7.76 -7.01 4.02
C TRP A 104 8.44 -7.18 2.66
N LEU A 105 8.46 -6.10 1.89
CA LEU A 105 9.19 -6.01 0.61
C LEU A 105 10.03 -4.73 0.62
N ARG A 106 11.34 -4.89 0.46
CA ARG A 106 12.31 -3.81 0.33
C ARG A 106 12.91 -3.80 -1.07
N HIS A 107 13.02 -2.63 -1.67
CA HIS A 107 13.93 -2.38 -2.78
C HIS A 107 15.16 -1.63 -2.27
N GLU A 108 16.33 -2.04 -2.72
CA GLU A 108 17.61 -1.43 -2.40
C GLU A 108 18.54 -1.52 -3.63
N ASP A 109 18.87 -0.37 -4.19
CA ASP A 109 19.71 -0.22 -5.37
C ASP A 109 19.29 -1.08 -6.58
N GLY A 110 17.98 -1.10 -6.86
CA GLY A 110 17.39 -1.85 -7.96
C GLY A 110 17.17 -3.34 -7.70
N SER A 111 17.73 -3.87 -6.62
CA SER A 111 17.45 -5.24 -6.15
C SER A 111 16.27 -5.24 -5.16
N HIS A 112 15.61 -6.36 -5.00
CA HIS A 112 14.56 -6.51 -4.00
C HIS A 112 14.80 -7.70 -3.09
N SER A 113 14.25 -7.60 -1.90
CA SER A 113 14.20 -8.69 -0.91
C SER A 113 12.89 -8.63 -0.13
N SER A 114 12.41 -9.79 0.28
CA SER A 114 11.18 -9.92 1.06
C SER A 114 11.30 -11.08 2.06
N ALA A 115 10.50 -11.04 3.11
CA ALA A 115 10.28 -12.20 3.98
C ALA A 115 8.88 -12.10 4.60
N THR A 116 8.34 -13.25 4.97
CA THR A 116 7.09 -13.39 5.70
C THR A 116 7.25 -12.85 7.12
N ILE A 117 6.26 -12.08 7.57
CA ILE A 117 6.14 -11.60 8.96
C ILE A 117 5.23 -12.56 9.73
N ARG A 118 4.05 -12.85 9.19
CA ARG A 118 3.02 -13.71 9.77
C ARG A 118 1.98 -14.11 8.74
N THR A 119 1.11 -15.05 9.07
CA THR A 119 -0.13 -15.32 8.34
C THR A 119 -1.26 -14.45 8.90
N ILE A 120 -2.24 -14.16 8.08
CA ILE A 120 -3.43 -13.35 8.42
C ILE A 120 -4.69 -13.97 7.83
N GLU A 121 -5.83 -13.65 8.44
CA GLU A 121 -7.15 -14.06 7.96
C GLU A 121 -7.80 -12.94 7.13
N PRO A 122 -8.58 -13.27 6.09
CA PRO A 122 -9.35 -12.27 5.35
C PRO A 122 -10.44 -11.65 6.22
N ASN A 123 -10.87 -10.43 5.87
CA ASN A 123 -11.92 -9.65 6.55
C ASN A 123 -11.63 -9.27 8.01
N ILE A 124 -10.41 -9.45 8.47
CA ILE A 124 -9.95 -8.98 9.78
C ILE A 124 -9.09 -7.72 9.58
N PRO A 125 -9.37 -6.63 10.29
CA PRO A 125 -8.50 -5.46 10.29
C PRO A 125 -7.25 -5.73 11.14
N TYR A 126 -6.10 -5.32 10.61
CA TYR A 126 -4.80 -5.42 11.27
C TYR A 126 -4.15 -4.04 11.35
N ASN A 127 -3.52 -3.73 12.49
CA ASN A 127 -2.71 -2.52 12.62
C ASN A 127 -1.28 -2.79 12.17
N ALA A 128 -0.70 -1.84 11.46
CA ALA A 128 0.69 -1.88 11.04
C ALA A 128 1.36 -0.52 11.14
N THR A 129 2.64 -0.55 11.49
CA THR A 129 3.50 0.64 11.44
C THR A 129 4.77 0.36 10.66
N ILE A 130 5.28 1.39 9.97
CA ILE A 130 6.60 1.35 9.36
C ILE A 130 7.35 2.58 9.81
N ASP A 131 8.39 2.37 10.62
CA ASP A 131 9.30 3.41 11.10
C ASP A 131 10.58 3.43 10.27
N ILE A 132 11.05 4.62 9.89
CA ILE A 132 12.34 4.82 9.27
C ILE A 132 13.35 5.23 10.34
N LYS A 133 14.35 4.40 10.53
CA LYS A 133 15.55 4.73 11.33
C LYS A 133 16.75 4.93 10.39
N THR A 134 17.85 5.38 10.93
CA THR A 134 19.05 5.64 10.13
C THR A 134 19.47 4.43 9.30
N PHE A 135 19.56 3.25 9.91
CA PHE A 135 20.08 2.03 9.29
C PHE A 135 19.05 0.89 9.17
N TYR A 136 17.79 1.13 9.58
CA TYR A 136 16.75 0.12 9.58
C TYR A 136 15.39 0.75 9.26
N TYR A 137 14.54 -0.05 8.64
CA TYR A 137 13.10 0.08 8.71
C TYR A 137 12.64 -0.84 9.84
N ILE A 138 11.75 -0.37 10.69
CA ILE A 138 11.11 -1.16 11.73
C ILE A 138 9.65 -1.32 11.33
N ILE A 139 9.23 -2.55 11.06
CA ILE A 139 7.87 -2.88 10.68
C ILE A 139 7.24 -3.61 11.85
N THR A 140 6.13 -3.11 12.35
CA THR A 140 5.36 -3.76 13.41
C THR A 140 3.96 -4.08 12.89
N VAL A 141 3.48 -5.29 13.10
CA VAL A 141 2.11 -5.72 12.79
C VAL A 141 1.56 -6.42 14.03
N GLU A 142 0.46 -5.89 14.59
CA GLU A 142 -0.16 -6.44 15.81
C GLU A 142 0.84 -6.71 16.95
N GLY A 143 1.86 -5.86 17.06
CA GLY A 143 2.93 -6.00 18.06
C GLY A 143 4.14 -6.83 17.62
N ASP A 144 4.02 -7.68 16.61
CA ASP A 144 5.16 -8.42 16.04
C ASP A 144 6.07 -7.45 15.27
N THR A 145 7.33 -7.38 15.65
CA THR A 145 8.29 -6.41 15.11
C THR A 145 9.39 -7.08 14.31
N THR A 146 9.60 -6.57 13.09
CA THR A 146 10.70 -6.98 12.21
C THR A 146 11.59 -5.79 11.86
N MET A 147 12.90 -6.00 11.95
CA MET A 147 13.89 -5.01 11.53
C MET A 147 14.45 -5.37 10.15
N VAL A 148 14.30 -4.45 9.20
CA VAL A 148 14.78 -4.62 7.83
C VAL A 148 15.91 -3.62 7.59
N ARG A 149 17.09 -4.12 7.17
CA ARG A 149 18.25 -3.26 6.92
C ARG A 149 17.92 -2.17 5.90
N ARG A 150 18.40 -0.97 6.17
CA ARG A 150 18.32 0.21 5.31
C ARG A 150 19.73 0.72 5.08
N ARG A 151 20.12 0.92 3.83
CA ARG A 151 21.38 1.61 3.50
C ARG A 151 21.08 3.07 3.25
N PRO A 152 21.59 3.96 4.09
CA PRO A 152 21.48 5.37 3.79
C PRO A 152 22.41 5.76 2.64
N GLU A 153 21.84 6.36 1.60
CA GLU A 153 22.59 6.97 0.51
C GLU A 153 22.46 8.50 0.52
N GLY A 154 23.59 9.18 0.36
CA GLY A 154 23.66 10.60 -0.01
C GLY A 154 23.22 11.60 1.05
N ASN A 155 22.93 12.81 0.60
CA ASN A 155 22.64 13.97 1.43
C ASN A 155 21.20 13.90 1.99
N TRP A 156 21.07 13.69 3.29
CA TRP A 156 19.83 13.38 4.02
C TRP A 156 18.85 14.56 4.16
N GLY A 157 19.21 15.74 3.71
CA GLY A 157 18.57 16.99 4.11
C GLY A 157 17.23 17.35 3.42
N LEU A 158 16.91 16.75 2.25
CA LEU A 158 15.72 17.14 1.45
C LEU A 158 15.03 15.94 0.82
N ILE A 159 14.87 14.86 1.54
CA ILE A 159 14.37 13.61 0.98
C ILE A 159 12.87 13.68 0.86
N LYS A 160 12.38 13.87 -0.37
CA LYS A 160 10.97 13.73 -0.70
C LYS A 160 10.64 12.26 -0.81
N ARG A 161 9.96 11.72 0.20
CA ARG A 161 9.30 10.41 0.14
C ARG A 161 7.95 10.56 -0.52
N TYR A 162 7.42 9.48 -1.09
CA TYR A 162 6.03 9.41 -1.51
C TYR A 162 5.43 8.08 -1.12
N TYR A 163 4.14 8.10 -0.80
CA TYR A 163 3.39 6.90 -0.45
C TYR A 163 3.25 5.97 -1.65
N LEU A 164 3.20 4.68 -1.36
CA LEU A 164 3.03 3.61 -2.33
C LEU A 164 1.80 2.80 -1.95
N TYR A 165 0.86 2.77 -2.86
CA TYR A 165 -0.48 2.22 -2.68
C TYR A 165 -0.58 0.78 -3.22
N PRO A 166 -1.74 0.11 -3.06
CA PRO A 166 -1.91 -1.28 -3.44
C PRO A 166 -1.55 -1.56 -4.90
N TYR A 167 -0.82 -2.67 -5.08
CA TYR A 167 -0.28 -3.07 -6.38
C TYR A 167 -0.11 -4.59 -6.43
N PHE A 168 -0.63 -5.25 -7.47
CA PHE A 168 -0.40 -6.67 -7.73
C PHE A 168 1.02 -6.90 -8.22
N GLY A 169 1.75 -7.80 -7.57
CA GLY A 169 3.19 -8.01 -7.77
C GLY A 169 3.52 -8.82 -9.01
N GLY A 170 4.84 -8.96 -9.25
CA GLY A 170 5.35 -9.78 -10.34
C GLY A 170 5.12 -9.22 -11.72
N ASN A 171 5.14 -10.11 -12.70
CA ASN A 171 4.95 -9.83 -14.12
C ASN A 171 3.56 -10.27 -14.64
N GLU A 172 2.75 -10.95 -13.82
CA GLU A 172 1.35 -11.23 -14.12
C GLU A 172 0.43 -10.14 -13.59
N PHE A 173 -0.68 -9.93 -14.28
CA PHE A 173 -1.76 -9.04 -13.85
C PHE A 173 -2.63 -9.70 -12.77
N ALA A 174 -3.41 -8.90 -12.05
CA ALA A 174 -4.40 -9.41 -11.13
C ALA A 174 -5.40 -10.34 -11.85
N PRO A 175 -5.62 -11.56 -11.37
CA PRO A 175 -6.47 -12.56 -12.05
C PRO A 175 -7.96 -12.28 -11.87
N HIS A 176 -8.33 -11.41 -10.97
CA HIS A 176 -9.65 -10.87 -10.69
C HIS A 176 -9.53 -9.55 -9.95
N ASP A 177 -10.62 -8.86 -9.69
CA ASP A 177 -10.62 -7.64 -8.88
C ASP A 177 -10.18 -7.97 -7.45
N ILE A 178 -9.17 -7.26 -6.95
CA ILE A 178 -8.63 -7.44 -5.59
C ILE A 178 -8.87 -6.19 -4.77
N THR A 179 -9.52 -6.35 -3.62
CA THR A 179 -9.85 -5.26 -2.70
C THR A 179 -8.85 -5.18 -1.54
N VAL A 180 -8.30 -4.00 -1.35
CA VAL A 180 -7.46 -3.66 -0.19
C VAL A 180 -8.07 -2.45 0.50
N LYS A 181 -8.34 -2.55 1.79
CA LYS A 181 -8.82 -1.42 2.59
C LYS A 181 -7.71 -0.90 3.48
N ILE A 182 -7.55 0.42 3.53
CA ILE A 182 -6.52 1.09 4.33
C ILE A 182 -7.15 2.26 5.07
N ARG A 183 -6.80 2.40 6.36
CA ARG A 183 -7.09 3.57 7.19
C ARG A 183 -5.78 4.10 7.75
N GLU A 184 -5.40 5.32 7.35
CA GLU A 184 -4.23 6.00 7.88
C GLU A 184 -4.54 6.53 9.29
N ASN A 185 -3.72 6.18 10.28
CA ASN A 185 -3.82 6.62 11.67
C ASN A 185 -2.81 7.79 11.86
N ASN A 186 -3.28 9.03 11.67
CA ASN A 186 -2.48 10.26 11.81
C ASN A 186 -2.55 10.84 13.21
#